data_cadcefd593092345b8deacc8186e158d
#
_entry.id   cadcefd593092345b8deacc8186e158d
#
_cell.length_a   1.000
_cell.length_b   1.000
_cell.length_c   1.000
_cell.angle_alpha   90.00
_cell.angle_beta   90.00
_cell.angle_gamma   90.00
#
_symmetry.space_group_name_H-M   'P 1'
#
loop_
_entity.id
_entity.type
_entity.pdbx_description
1 polymer ?
#
loop_
_entity_poly.entity_id
_entity_poly.type
_entity_poly.pdbx_seq_one_letter_code
_entity_poly.pdbx_strand_id
1 'polypeptide(L)'
;PEGAEIWLTSEDAQGFVRLYLKNGDKQHVILTASADSIYGRCDVTFNGDTKSSEYLWAFDHEFGSLTKWTVGEAGKYQSFKEYKAAIDATADQLRTQLEATKDKKFIAYEQKKLEKKQLAIPFRFAWAKMSNNEPTDMDMDFVEYIESLDYNTMESAKAGLINMYIKWYLSCHTDSVMTPGEQFFIVLKDKVSDQAIIDYVADSYMATYMENGADAYLESTFEAYKNTTTHQDKVEELQPLYDKIIKILPGTTAPDFALQDVNDKPLKFSDVIGKGKVVYLDVWATWCGPCCAEIPHVEALVKHYAGNPNIEFVSVSLDDNVAKWKNKLKADKPEWRQFITTDGMKSDLCKEYQINGIPRFMLFDKAGKIITTNAPRASDSEIQNYLDNAIK
;
A
#
# COMPACT_ATOMS: atom_id res chain seq x y z
N PRO A 1 -18.45 -28.86 -17.51
CA PRO A 1 -17.28 -28.30 -16.86
C PRO A 1 -17.11 -26.86 -17.29
N GLU A 2 -16.97 -26.07 -16.27
CA GLU A 2 -16.68 -24.66 -16.43
C GLU A 2 -15.21 -24.52 -16.78
N GLY A 3 -14.84 -23.48 -17.51
CA GLY A 3 -13.42 -23.19 -17.76
C GLY A 3 -12.71 -22.78 -16.49
N ALA A 4 -11.40 -22.91 -16.49
CA ALA A 4 -10.51 -22.51 -15.42
C ALA A 4 -9.53 -21.44 -15.89
N GLU A 5 -9.32 -20.42 -15.05
CA GLU A 5 -8.21 -19.48 -15.26
C GLU A 5 -6.92 -20.11 -14.76
N ILE A 6 -5.87 -20.05 -15.58
CA ILE A 6 -4.51 -20.44 -15.19
C ILE A 6 -3.55 -19.30 -15.49
N TRP A 7 -2.48 -19.24 -14.70
CA TRP A 7 -1.43 -18.25 -14.87
C TRP A 7 -0.17 -18.93 -15.36
N LEU A 8 0.34 -18.51 -16.52
CA LEU A 8 1.65 -18.89 -16.99
C LEU A 8 2.65 -17.80 -16.62
N THR A 9 3.70 -18.19 -15.94
CA THR A 9 4.82 -17.31 -15.60
C THR A 9 6.09 -17.81 -16.29
N SER A 10 6.94 -16.90 -16.72
CA SER A 10 8.27 -17.21 -17.22
C SER A 10 9.30 -16.64 -16.27
N GLU A 11 10.22 -17.47 -15.80
CA GLU A 11 11.33 -17.04 -14.93
C GLU A 11 12.27 -16.09 -15.68
N ASP A 12 12.49 -16.32 -16.97
CA ASP A 12 13.41 -15.53 -17.81
C ASP A 12 12.79 -14.21 -18.29
N ALA A 13 11.46 -14.15 -18.51
CA ALA A 13 10.79 -12.99 -19.07
C ALA A 13 10.16 -12.06 -18.02
N GLN A 14 10.18 -12.41 -16.73
CA GLN A 14 9.50 -11.70 -15.64
C GLN A 14 8.05 -11.30 -15.95
N GLY A 15 7.39 -12.05 -16.85
CA GLY A 15 6.06 -11.81 -17.33
C GLY A 15 5.08 -12.91 -16.93
N PHE A 16 3.80 -12.61 -17.00
CA PHE A 16 2.74 -13.59 -16.82
C PHE A 16 1.68 -13.43 -17.90
N VAL A 17 1.01 -14.54 -18.20
CA VAL A 17 -0.16 -14.59 -19.09
C VAL A 17 -1.29 -15.32 -18.36
N ARG A 18 -2.45 -14.73 -18.36
CA ARG A 18 -3.67 -15.34 -17.84
C ARG A 18 -4.42 -16.02 -18.99
N LEU A 19 -4.65 -17.31 -18.87
CA LEU A 19 -5.36 -18.11 -19.84
C LEU A 19 -6.68 -18.59 -19.26
N TYR A 20 -7.68 -18.75 -20.13
CA TYR A 20 -8.94 -19.40 -19.82
C TYR A 20 -9.10 -20.66 -20.63
N LEU A 21 -9.20 -21.81 -19.96
CA LEU A 21 -9.26 -23.13 -20.58
C LEU A 21 -10.56 -23.85 -20.23
N LYS A 22 -11.18 -24.46 -21.24
CA LYS A 22 -12.31 -25.36 -21.09
C LYS A 22 -11.89 -26.79 -21.42
N ASN A 23 -12.70 -27.74 -20.97
CA ASN A 23 -12.47 -29.13 -21.33
C ASN A 23 -12.57 -29.34 -22.86
N GLY A 24 -11.48 -29.84 -23.44
CA GLY A 24 -11.36 -30.08 -24.87
C GLY A 24 -10.72 -28.95 -25.67
N ASP A 25 -10.47 -27.77 -25.08
CA ASP A 25 -9.75 -26.69 -25.76
C ASP A 25 -8.32 -27.12 -26.14
N LYS A 26 -7.90 -26.69 -27.31
CA LYS A 26 -6.52 -26.83 -27.78
C LYS A 26 -5.96 -25.42 -28.01
N GLN A 27 -5.11 -24.98 -27.08
CA GLN A 27 -4.45 -23.69 -27.17
C GLN A 27 -2.94 -23.87 -27.29
N HIS A 28 -2.34 -23.15 -28.23
CA HIS A 28 -0.91 -23.03 -28.35
C HIS A 28 -0.53 -21.57 -28.14
N VAL A 29 0.20 -21.30 -27.06
CA VAL A 29 0.57 -19.95 -26.62
C VAL A 29 2.09 -19.83 -26.63
N ILE A 30 2.60 -18.85 -27.38
CA ILE A 30 4.03 -18.57 -27.49
C ILE A 30 4.29 -17.26 -26.76
N LEU A 31 5.17 -17.31 -25.77
CA LEU A 31 5.67 -16.14 -25.03
C LEU A 31 7.05 -15.79 -25.58
N THR A 32 7.21 -14.56 -26.02
CA THR A 32 8.49 -14.03 -26.49
C THR A 32 8.91 -12.87 -25.60
N ALA A 33 10.12 -12.92 -25.02
CA ALA A 33 10.63 -11.81 -24.21
C ALA A 33 10.77 -10.56 -25.09
N SER A 34 10.21 -9.45 -24.65
CA SER A 34 10.37 -8.16 -25.32
C SER A 34 11.67 -7.49 -24.85
N ALA A 35 12.49 -7.03 -25.79
CA ALA A 35 13.77 -6.35 -25.50
C ALA A 35 13.59 -4.99 -24.79
N ASP A 36 12.39 -4.38 -24.88
CA ASP A 36 12.07 -3.05 -24.33
C ASP A 36 11.31 -3.10 -23.00
N SER A 37 11.25 -4.26 -22.35
CA SER A 37 10.40 -4.48 -21.19
C SER A 37 11.07 -4.07 -19.89
N ILE A 38 10.85 -2.85 -19.43
CA ILE A 38 11.22 -2.38 -18.08
C ILE A 38 10.35 -3.05 -16.98
N TYR A 39 9.21 -3.70 -17.34
CA TYR A 39 8.25 -4.29 -16.40
C TYR A 39 7.76 -5.69 -16.80
N GLY A 40 8.63 -6.56 -17.31
CA GLY A 40 8.27 -7.96 -17.58
C GLY A 40 7.14 -8.12 -18.61
N ARG A 41 7.07 -7.24 -19.63
CA ARG A 41 6.14 -7.42 -20.74
C ARG A 41 6.72 -8.42 -21.70
N CYS A 42 5.97 -9.47 -22.01
CA CYS A 42 6.28 -10.39 -23.08
C CYS A 42 5.28 -10.20 -24.22
N ASP A 43 5.71 -10.45 -25.45
CA ASP A 43 4.80 -10.56 -26.58
C ASP A 43 4.17 -11.96 -26.54
N VAL A 44 2.88 -12.04 -26.83
CA VAL A 44 2.13 -13.29 -26.78
C VAL A 44 1.49 -13.56 -28.12
N THR A 45 1.71 -14.76 -28.63
CA THR A 45 1.03 -15.26 -29.83
C THR A 45 0.09 -16.41 -29.44
N PHE A 46 -1.16 -16.27 -29.83
CA PHE A 46 -2.22 -17.22 -29.54
C PHE A 46 -2.62 -17.99 -30.80
N ASN A 47 -2.75 -19.32 -30.70
CA ASN A 47 -3.23 -20.20 -31.78
C ASN A 47 -4.18 -21.25 -31.22
N GLY A 48 -5.26 -21.55 -31.95
CA GLY A 48 -6.27 -22.53 -31.57
C GLY A 48 -7.52 -21.91 -30.91
N ASP A 49 -8.04 -22.57 -29.88
CA ASP A 49 -9.29 -22.16 -29.17
C ASP A 49 -9.03 -21.07 -28.14
N THR A 50 -8.52 -19.90 -28.56
CA THR A 50 -7.86 -18.90 -27.70
C THR A 50 -8.66 -17.63 -27.44
N LYS A 51 -9.86 -17.48 -27.99
CA LYS A 51 -10.64 -16.23 -27.91
C LYS A 51 -10.81 -15.68 -26.49
N SER A 52 -11.09 -16.53 -25.51
CA SER A 52 -11.22 -16.10 -24.10
C SER A 52 -9.86 -15.69 -23.50
N SER A 53 -8.78 -16.39 -23.85
CA SER A 53 -7.41 -16.06 -23.41
C SER A 53 -6.90 -14.76 -24.07
N GLU A 54 -7.20 -14.55 -25.37
CA GLU A 54 -6.92 -13.31 -26.09
C GLU A 54 -7.61 -12.10 -25.42
N TYR A 55 -8.90 -12.28 -25.06
CA TYR A 55 -9.62 -11.24 -24.31
C TYR A 55 -8.97 -10.96 -22.95
N LEU A 56 -8.64 -11.98 -22.16
CA LEU A 56 -7.99 -11.79 -20.87
C LEU A 56 -6.66 -11.05 -21.01
N TRP A 57 -5.87 -11.39 -22.02
CA TRP A 57 -4.62 -10.70 -22.30
C TRP A 57 -4.84 -9.22 -22.64
N ALA A 58 -5.79 -8.92 -23.55
CA ALA A 58 -6.14 -7.56 -23.89
C ALA A 58 -6.69 -6.78 -22.67
N PHE A 59 -7.56 -7.42 -21.88
CA PHE A 59 -8.10 -6.79 -20.66
C PHE A 59 -7.00 -6.46 -19.65
N ASP A 60 -6.05 -7.37 -19.43
CA ASP A 60 -4.97 -7.14 -18.47
C ASP A 60 -4.06 -5.97 -18.86
N HIS A 61 -3.82 -5.79 -20.17
CA HIS A 61 -3.04 -4.65 -20.68
C HIS A 61 -3.80 -3.34 -20.69
N GLU A 62 -5.09 -3.40 -20.99
CA GLU A 62 -5.90 -2.19 -21.09
C GLU A 62 -6.44 -1.76 -19.71
N PHE A 63 -7.09 -2.66 -18.97
CA PHE A 63 -7.82 -2.32 -17.75
C PHE A 63 -7.38 -3.12 -16.50
N GLY A 64 -6.56 -4.14 -16.66
CA GLY A 64 -6.12 -5.04 -15.59
C GLY A 64 -4.85 -4.62 -14.89
N SER A 65 -4.07 -5.60 -14.50
CA SER A 65 -2.81 -5.45 -13.72
C SER A 65 -1.67 -4.80 -14.50
N LEU A 66 -1.68 -4.93 -15.83
CA LEU A 66 -0.68 -4.35 -16.74
C LEU A 66 -1.17 -3.08 -17.43
N THR A 67 -2.23 -2.46 -16.90
CA THR A 67 -2.93 -1.35 -17.55
C THR A 67 -2.02 -0.20 -17.94
N LYS A 68 -2.21 0.30 -19.16
CA LYS A 68 -1.61 1.55 -19.63
C LYS A 68 -2.23 2.80 -18.98
N TRP A 69 -3.45 2.71 -18.45
CA TRP A 69 -4.18 3.83 -17.84
C TRP A 69 -3.64 4.16 -16.45
N THR A 70 -2.38 4.55 -16.36
CA THR A 70 -1.75 5.00 -15.12
C THR A 70 -2.13 6.44 -14.79
N VAL A 71 -1.78 6.90 -13.58
CA VAL A 71 -1.92 8.32 -13.20
C VAL A 71 -1.08 9.20 -14.14
N GLY A 72 0.14 8.78 -14.49
CA GLY A 72 1.00 9.49 -15.43
C GLY A 72 0.42 9.55 -16.85
N GLU A 73 -0.28 8.50 -17.31
CA GLU A 73 -0.99 8.53 -18.59
C GLU A 73 -2.16 9.51 -18.57
N ALA A 74 -2.96 9.48 -17.49
CA ALA A 74 -4.07 10.42 -17.30
C ALA A 74 -3.61 11.89 -17.36
N GLY A 75 -2.43 12.20 -16.81
CA GLY A 75 -1.83 13.54 -16.82
C GLY A 75 -1.44 14.07 -18.21
N LYS A 76 -1.41 13.22 -19.24
CA LYS A 76 -1.11 13.64 -20.62
C LYS A 76 -2.33 14.27 -21.35
N TYR A 77 -3.52 14.05 -20.83
CA TYR A 77 -4.76 14.56 -21.43
C TYR A 77 -5.04 15.99 -20.97
N GLN A 78 -5.46 16.82 -21.90
CA GLN A 78 -5.75 18.23 -21.63
C GLN A 78 -7.09 18.42 -20.91
N SER A 79 -8.09 17.55 -21.18
CA SER A 79 -9.41 17.59 -20.57
C SER A 79 -9.87 16.21 -20.13
N PHE A 80 -10.74 16.19 -19.13
CA PHE A 80 -11.41 14.96 -18.70
C PHE A 80 -12.23 14.32 -19.82
N LYS A 81 -12.89 15.14 -20.63
CA LYS A 81 -13.72 14.68 -21.76
C LYS A 81 -12.92 13.83 -22.76
N GLU A 82 -11.71 14.28 -23.12
CA GLU A 82 -10.83 13.52 -24.03
C GLU A 82 -10.36 12.23 -23.39
N TYR A 83 -9.96 12.30 -22.11
CA TYR A 83 -9.51 11.13 -21.34
C TYR A 83 -10.63 10.08 -21.22
N LYS A 84 -11.83 10.51 -20.84
CA LYS A 84 -13.01 9.63 -20.70
C LYS A 84 -13.40 9.00 -22.04
N ALA A 85 -13.39 9.76 -23.13
CA ALA A 85 -13.69 9.24 -24.47
C ALA A 85 -12.71 8.15 -24.91
N ALA A 86 -11.42 8.30 -24.59
CA ALA A 86 -10.41 7.29 -24.88
C ALA A 86 -10.59 6.00 -24.05
N ILE A 87 -10.99 6.13 -22.78
CA ILE A 87 -11.35 4.97 -21.93
C ILE A 87 -12.56 4.25 -22.50
N ASP A 88 -13.61 4.98 -22.87
CA ASP A 88 -14.85 4.40 -23.41
C ASP A 88 -14.60 3.66 -24.73
N ALA A 89 -13.84 4.24 -25.64
CA ALA A 89 -13.45 3.57 -26.88
C ALA A 89 -12.67 2.27 -26.62
N THR A 90 -11.76 2.27 -25.62
CA THR A 90 -11.05 1.04 -25.21
C THR A 90 -12.03 0.01 -24.62
N ALA A 91 -12.97 0.43 -23.79
CA ALA A 91 -13.99 -0.47 -23.23
C ALA A 91 -14.86 -1.11 -24.32
N ASP A 92 -15.23 -0.36 -25.36
CA ASP A 92 -16.04 -0.86 -26.48
C ASP A 92 -15.26 -1.89 -27.33
N GLN A 93 -13.96 -1.68 -27.52
CA GLN A 93 -13.10 -2.67 -28.17
C GLN A 93 -13.04 -3.97 -27.36
N LEU A 94 -12.85 -3.88 -26.03
CA LEU A 94 -12.84 -5.03 -25.13
C LEU A 94 -14.21 -5.74 -25.10
N ARG A 95 -15.35 -5.03 -25.14
CA ARG A 95 -16.68 -5.64 -25.25
C ARG A 95 -16.82 -6.45 -26.52
N THR A 96 -16.36 -5.90 -27.63
CA THR A 96 -16.39 -6.60 -28.92
C THR A 96 -15.57 -7.90 -28.88
N GLN A 97 -14.39 -7.88 -28.28
CA GLN A 97 -13.57 -9.08 -28.10
C GLN A 97 -14.22 -10.08 -27.14
N LEU A 98 -14.85 -9.59 -26.07
CA LEU A 98 -15.53 -10.42 -25.08
C LEU A 98 -16.72 -11.16 -25.71
N GLU A 99 -17.53 -10.48 -26.50
CA GLU A 99 -18.67 -11.07 -27.23
C GLU A 99 -18.22 -12.11 -28.27
N ALA A 100 -17.06 -11.91 -28.90
CA ALA A 100 -16.47 -12.86 -29.84
C ALA A 100 -16.08 -14.20 -29.21
N THR A 101 -15.98 -14.29 -27.87
CA THR A 101 -15.73 -15.56 -27.16
C THR A 101 -16.94 -16.51 -27.22
N LYS A 102 -18.15 -16.00 -27.42
CA LYS A 102 -19.44 -16.73 -27.49
C LYS A 102 -19.75 -17.58 -26.24
N ASP A 103 -19.00 -17.39 -25.15
CA ASP A 103 -19.22 -18.07 -23.86
C ASP A 103 -20.07 -17.20 -22.95
N LYS A 104 -21.36 -17.51 -22.84
CA LYS A 104 -22.31 -16.71 -22.06
C LYS A 104 -21.92 -16.53 -20.58
N LYS A 105 -21.37 -17.57 -19.94
CA LYS A 105 -20.97 -17.49 -18.53
C LYS A 105 -19.70 -16.64 -18.36
N PHE A 106 -18.72 -16.84 -19.23
CA PHE A 106 -17.50 -16.04 -19.27
C PHE A 106 -17.82 -14.56 -19.57
N ILE A 107 -18.67 -14.29 -20.56
CA ILE A 107 -19.12 -12.93 -20.90
C ILE A 107 -19.77 -12.26 -19.68
N ALA A 108 -20.73 -12.91 -19.02
CA ALA A 108 -21.42 -12.34 -17.88
C ALA A 108 -20.49 -12.04 -16.69
N TYR A 109 -19.46 -12.84 -16.49
CA TYR A 109 -18.47 -12.66 -15.44
C TYR A 109 -17.48 -11.51 -15.76
N GLU A 110 -16.90 -11.53 -16.95
CA GLU A 110 -15.89 -10.55 -17.36
C GLU A 110 -16.50 -9.18 -17.66
N GLN A 111 -17.75 -9.12 -18.13
CA GLN A 111 -18.47 -7.86 -18.35
C GLN A 111 -18.54 -7.03 -17.06
N LYS A 112 -18.84 -7.65 -15.91
CA LYS A 112 -18.86 -6.95 -14.62
C LYS A 112 -17.51 -6.38 -14.23
N LYS A 113 -16.42 -7.11 -14.53
CA LYS A 113 -15.06 -6.60 -14.28
C LYS A 113 -14.74 -5.40 -15.17
N LEU A 114 -15.11 -5.49 -16.44
CA LEU A 114 -14.92 -4.42 -17.41
C LEU A 114 -15.67 -3.15 -17.00
N GLU A 115 -16.95 -3.29 -16.68
CA GLU A 115 -17.79 -2.17 -16.19
C GLU A 115 -17.20 -1.52 -14.94
N LYS A 116 -16.82 -2.33 -13.95
CA LYS A 116 -16.15 -1.85 -12.73
C LYS A 116 -14.89 -1.02 -13.05
N LYS A 117 -14.05 -1.49 -13.96
CA LYS A 117 -12.83 -0.79 -14.36
C LYS A 117 -13.13 0.49 -15.15
N GLN A 118 -14.10 0.44 -16.05
CA GLN A 118 -14.54 1.61 -16.83
C GLN A 118 -15.06 2.74 -15.92
N LEU A 119 -15.70 2.41 -14.80
CA LEU A 119 -16.16 3.41 -13.82
C LEU A 119 -15.01 3.94 -12.94
N ALA A 120 -14.04 3.09 -12.57
CA ALA A 120 -12.99 3.44 -11.62
C ALA A 120 -11.79 4.18 -12.25
N ILE A 121 -11.39 3.80 -13.48
CA ILE A 121 -10.22 4.38 -14.15
C ILE A 121 -10.32 5.91 -14.33
N PRO A 122 -11.48 6.51 -14.63
CA PRO A 122 -11.63 7.96 -14.79
C PRO A 122 -11.15 8.78 -13.58
N PHE A 123 -11.23 8.27 -12.36
CA PHE A 123 -10.70 8.94 -11.15
C PHE A 123 -9.19 9.20 -11.19
N ARG A 124 -8.44 8.47 -12.03
CA ARG A 124 -7.00 8.70 -12.20
C ARG A 124 -6.69 10.07 -12.79
N PHE A 125 -7.63 10.68 -13.51
CA PHE A 125 -7.51 12.05 -14.00
C PHE A 125 -7.36 13.04 -12.84
N ALA A 126 -8.25 12.96 -11.84
CA ALA A 126 -8.13 13.80 -10.65
C ALA A 126 -6.81 13.56 -9.90
N TRP A 127 -6.39 12.30 -9.77
CA TRP A 127 -5.12 11.97 -9.10
C TRP A 127 -3.90 12.50 -9.86
N ALA A 128 -3.94 12.54 -11.19
CA ALA A 128 -2.89 13.16 -11.99
C ALA A 128 -2.82 14.68 -11.73
N LYS A 129 -3.97 15.35 -11.70
CA LYS A 129 -4.06 16.77 -11.37
C LYS A 129 -3.54 17.05 -9.96
N MET A 130 -3.99 16.28 -8.97
CA MET A 130 -3.51 16.40 -7.58
C MET A 130 -1.99 16.21 -7.46
N SER A 131 -1.41 15.25 -8.19
CA SER A 131 0.04 15.00 -8.17
C SER A 131 0.84 16.16 -8.75
N ASN A 132 0.23 16.95 -9.63
CA ASN A 132 0.82 18.14 -10.23
C ASN A 132 0.49 19.42 -9.43
N ASN A 133 -0.16 19.33 -8.28
CA ASN A 133 -0.70 20.45 -7.51
C ASN A 133 -1.68 21.33 -8.33
N GLU A 134 -2.38 20.73 -9.29
CA GLU A 134 -3.43 21.38 -10.05
C GLU A 134 -4.80 21.21 -9.37
N PRO A 135 -5.70 22.21 -9.40
CA PRO A 135 -7.06 22.06 -8.88
C PRO A 135 -7.83 20.97 -9.62
N THR A 136 -8.51 20.09 -8.88
CA THR A 136 -9.28 18.98 -9.46
C THR A 136 -10.77 19.27 -9.58
N ASP A 137 -11.24 20.33 -8.95
CA ASP A 137 -12.61 20.83 -8.99
C ASP A 137 -12.89 21.81 -10.14
N MET A 138 -11.86 22.15 -10.93
CA MET A 138 -11.96 23.09 -12.05
C MET A 138 -12.39 22.43 -13.37
N ASP A 139 -12.28 21.09 -13.50
CA ASP A 139 -12.77 20.37 -14.67
C ASP A 139 -14.23 19.94 -14.44
N MET A 140 -15.16 20.75 -14.93
CA MET A 140 -16.60 20.54 -14.72
C MET A 140 -17.09 19.22 -15.34
N ASP A 141 -16.53 18.77 -16.47
CA ASP A 141 -16.91 17.47 -17.06
C ASP A 141 -16.53 16.31 -16.12
N PHE A 142 -15.43 16.43 -15.37
CA PHE A 142 -15.07 15.46 -14.34
C PHE A 142 -16.02 15.49 -13.15
N VAL A 143 -16.32 16.68 -12.64
CA VAL A 143 -17.24 16.86 -11.51
C VAL A 143 -18.64 16.31 -11.86
N GLU A 144 -19.18 16.65 -13.03
CA GLU A 144 -20.46 16.12 -13.51
C GLU A 144 -20.45 14.60 -13.63
N TYR A 145 -19.36 14.03 -14.12
CA TYR A 145 -19.21 12.58 -14.21
C TYR A 145 -19.29 11.90 -12.84
N ILE A 146 -18.47 12.33 -11.87
CA ILE A 146 -18.45 11.67 -10.56
C ILE A 146 -19.74 11.90 -9.76
N GLU A 147 -20.39 13.06 -9.92
CA GLU A 147 -21.69 13.34 -9.30
C GLU A 147 -22.84 12.52 -9.95
N SER A 148 -22.68 12.09 -11.20
CA SER A 148 -23.65 11.24 -11.89
C SER A 148 -23.59 9.76 -11.48
N LEU A 149 -22.54 9.33 -10.78
CA LEU A 149 -22.37 7.93 -10.39
C LEU A 149 -23.33 7.53 -9.26
N ASP A 150 -23.86 6.31 -9.35
CA ASP A 150 -24.67 5.74 -8.27
C ASP A 150 -23.76 5.08 -7.22
N TYR A 151 -23.67 5.68 -6.06
CA TYR A 151 -22.91 5.18 -4.91
C TYR A 151 -23.77 4.30 -3.97
N ASN A 152 -25.07 4.21 -4.19
CA ASN A 152 -26.01 3.43 -3.37
C ASN A 152 -26.17 1.98 -3.87
N THR A 153 -25.12 1.39 -4.43
CA THR A 153 -25.11 -0.02 -4.79
C THR A 153 -23.93 -0.74 -4.17
N MET A 154 -24.12 -2.01 -3.80
CA MET A 154 -23.05 -2.84 -3.27
C MET A 154 -21.93 -3.07 -4.31
N GLU A 155 -22.27 -3.07 -5.60
CA GLU A 155 -21.34 -3.14 -6.71
C GLU A 155 -20.40 -1.93 -6.73
N SER A 156 -20.93 -0.72 -6.59
CA SER A 156 -20.16 0.53 -6.49
C SER A 156 -19.25 0.54 -5.25
N ALA A 157 -19.75 0.09 -4.12
CA ALA A 157 -18.99 -0.03 -2.88
C ALA A 157 -17.81 -1.01 -3.04
N LYS A 158 -18.07 -2.22 -3.57
CA LYS A 158 -17.04 -3.23 -3.87
C LYS A 158 -16.07 -2.80 -4.98
N ALA A 159 -16.49 -1.88 -5.86
CA ALA A 159 -15.62 -1.24 -6.83
C ALA A 159 -14.70 -0.18 -6.19
N GLY A 160 -14.99 0.26 -4.97
CA GLY A 160 -14.27 1.33 -4.27
C GLY A 160 -14.62 2.73 -4.78
N LEU A 161 -15.72 2.90 -5.53
CA LEU A 161 -16.06 4.18 -6.14
C LEU A 161 -16.34 5.26 -5.10
N ILE A 162 -17.04 4.93 -4.02
CA ILE A 162 -17.29 5.89 -2.93
C ILE A 162 -15.99 6.31 -2.23
N ASN A 163 -15.04 5.39 -2.01
CA ASN A 163 -13.74 5.73 -1.44
C ASN A 163 -12.95 6.68 -2.35
N MET A 164 -13.03 6.47 -3.67
CA MET A 164 -12.40 7.35 -4.66
C MET A 164 -13.05 8.73 -4.66
N TYR A 165 -14.39 8.79 -4.59
CA TYR A 165 -15.14 10.03 -4.46
C TYR A 165 -14.75 10.79 -3.21
N ILE A 166 -14.77 10.15 -2.04
CA ILE A 166 -14.43 10.79 -0.75
C ILE A 166 -12.99 11.32 -0.80
N LYS A 167 -12.03 10.53 -1.31
CA LYS A 167 -10.65 10.97 -1.44
C LYS A 167 -10.52 12.23 -2.30
N TRP A 168 -11.21 12.28 -3.45
CA TRP A 168 -11.26 13.47 -4.29
C TRP A 168 -11.92 14.63 -3.54
N TYR A 169 -13.12 14.41 -2.97
CA TYR A 169 -13.88 15.44 -2.27
C TYR A 169 -13.04 16.10 -1.18
N LEU A 170 -12.40 15.32 -0.33
CA LEU A 170 -11.55 15.81 0.76
C LEU A 170 -10.29 16.53 0.26
N SER A 171 -9.83 16.26 -0.96
CA SER A 171 -8.71 17.00 -1.55
C SER A 171 -9.08 18.44 -1.95
N CYS A 172 -10.36 18.68 -2.24
CA CYS A 172 -10.90 19.97 -2.65
C CYS A 172 -11.59 20.73 -1.49
N HIS A 173 -12.07 20.00 -0.47
CA HIS A 173 -12.92 20.52 0.58
C HIS A 173 -12.37 20.09 1.96
N THR A 174 -11.25 20.68 2.37
CA THR A 174 -10.67 20.39 3.70
C THR A 174 -11.32 21.25 4.77
N ASP A 175 -11.81 20.60 5.83
CA ASP A 175 -12.17 21.25 7.09
C ASP A 175 -10.97 21.22 8.04
N SER A 176 -10.49 22.38 8.48
CA SER A 176 -9.34 22.50 9.38
C SER A 176 -9.65 22.10 10.84
N VAL A 177 -10.92 21.89 11.19
CA VAL A 177 -11.38 21.57 12.55
C VAL A 177 -11.51 20.07 12.74
N MET A 178 -11.94 19.34 11.71
CA MET A 178 -12.17 17.89 11.76
C MET A 178 -10.96 17.10 11.26
N THR A 179 -10.76 15.92 11.83
CA THR A 179 -9.75 14.99 11.35
C THR A 179 -10.16 14.35 10.00
N PRO A 180 -9.20 13.89 9.19
CA PRO A 180 -9.51 13.22 7.91
C PRO A 180 -10.47 12.03 8.04
N GLY A 181 -10.34 11.25 9.14
CA GLY A 181 -11.23 10.12 9.41
C GLY A 181 -12.67 10.55 9.73
N GLU A 182 -12.85 11.59 10.54
CA GLU A 182 -14.18 12.16 10.82
C GLU A 182 -14.84 12.67 9.55
N GLN A 183 -14.11 13.42 8.74
CA GLN A 183 -14.60 13.94 7.45
C GLN A 183 -14.99 12.80 6.52
N PHE A 184 -14.19 11.70 6.47
CA PHE A 184 -14.51 10.53 5.66
C PHE A 184 -15.91 9.98 5.97
N PHE A 185 -16.21 9.75 7.24
CA PHE A 185 -17.49 9.17 7.64
C PHE A 185 -18.67 10.13 7.46
N ILE A 186 -18.45 11.45 7.57
CA ILE A 186 -19.49 12.46 7.27
C ILE A 186 -19.83 12.40 5.78
N VAL A 187 -18.84 12.47 4.89
CA VAL A 187 -19.06 12.44 3.44
C VAL A 187 -19.67 11.10 3.00
N LEU A 188 -19.26 9.98 3.63
CA LEU A 188 -19.87 8.68 3.39
C LEU A 188 -21.38 8.70 3.64
N LYS A 189 -21.79 9.19 4.80
CA LYS A 189 -23.24 9.27 5.17
C LYS A 189 -24.02 10.31 4.37
N ASP A 190 -23.37 11.33 3.85
CA ASP A 190 -24.01 12.31 2.97
C ASP A 190 -24.29 11.72 1.57
N LYS A 191 -23.37 10.94 1.05
CA LYS A 191 -23.46 10.36 -0.31
C LYS A 191 -24.16 9.00 -0.40
N VAL A 192 -24.21 8.26 0.70
CA VAL A 192 -24.78 6.91 0.74
C VAL A 192 -25.89 6.86 1.78
N SER A 193 -27.08 6.40 1.35
CA SER A 193 -28.25 6.29 2.24
C SER A 193 -28.52 4.86 2.72
N ASP A 194 -28.02 3.84 2.01
CA ASP A 194 -28.18 2.43 2.39
C ASP A 194 -27.18 2.06 3.49
N GLN A 195 -27.72 1.72 4.67
CA GLN A 195 -26.90 1.40 5.85
C GLN A 195 -25.99 0.18 5.63
N ALA A 196 -26.41 -0.83 4.88
CA ALA A 196 -25.57 -2.00 4.60
C ALA A 196 -24.33 -1.65 3.74
N ILE A 197 -24.46 -0.65 2.87
CA ILE A 197 -23.35 -0.13 2.08
C ILE A 197 -22.45 0.75 2.97
N ILE A 198 -23.02 1.59 3.82
CA ILE A 198 -22.27 2.39 4.80
C ILE A 198 -21.44 1.47 5.68
N ASP A 199 -22.03 0.43 6.25
CA ASP A 199 -21.34 -0.54 7.11
C ASP A 199 -20.17 -1.21 6.38
N TYR A 200 -20.42 -1.72 5.17
CA TYR A 200 -19.37 -2.36 4.35
C TYR A 200 -18.17 -1.43 4.08
N VAL A 201 -18.44 -0.18 3.72
CA VAL A 201 -17.40 0.80 3.41
C VAL A 201 -16.67 1.24 4.68
N ALA A 202 -17.41 1.47 5.76
CA ALA A 202 -16.84 1.89 7.05
C ALA A 202 -15.91 0.81 7.63
N ASP A 203 -16.37 -0.46 7.63
CA ASP A 203 -15.59 -1.59 8.13
C ASP A 203 -14.30 -1.77 7.31
N SER A 204 -14.42 -1.72 5.98
CA SER A 204 -13.26 -1.83 5.08
C SER A 204 -12.26 -0.68 5.24
N TYR A 205 -12.77 0.55 5.40
CA TYR A 205 -11.93 1.73 5.64
C TYR A 205 -11.16 1.58 6.95
N MET A 206 -11.85 1.25 8.04
CA MET A 206 -11.24 1.17 9.37
C MET A 206 -10.20 0.05 9.46
N ALA A 207 -10.51 -1.14 8.91
CA ALA A 207 -9.56 -2.25 8.84
C ALA A 207 -8.28 -1.84 8.08
N THR A 208 -8.44 -1.25 6.89
CA THR A 208 -7.31 -0.79 6.07
C THR A 208 -6.50 0.32 6.75
N TYR A 209 -7.17 1.26 7.43
CA TYR A 209 -6.52 2.34 8.15
C TYR A 209 -5.64 1.81 9.29
N MET A 210 -6.12 0.84 10.06
CA MET A 210 -5.33 0.22 11.12
C MET A 210 -4.19 -0.66 10.58
N GLU A 211 -4.41 -1.43 9.51
CA GLU A 211 -3.39 -2.30 8.90
C GLU A 211 -2.20 -1.51 8.31
N ASN A 212 -2.46 -0.34 7.76
CA ASN A 212 -1.43 0.52 7.16
C ASN A 212 -0.65 1.38 8.19
N GLY A 213 -0.92 1.22 9.48
CA GLY A 213 -0.32 1.99 10.55
C GLY A 213 -1.01 3.33 10.74
N ALA A 214 -2.05 3.32 11.56
CA ALA A 214 -2.82 4.51 11.93
C ALA A 214 -1.91 5.62 12.47
N ASP A 215 -2.36 6.86 12.29
CA ASP A 215 -1.68 8.08 12.72
C ASP A 215 -2.25 8.64 14.05
N ALA A 216 -1.88 9.85 14.38
CA ALA A 216 -2.31 10.54 15.60
C ALA A 216 -3.84 10.77 15.70
N TYR A 217 -4.58 10.53 14.60
CA TYR A 217 -6.04 10.68 14.55
C TYR A 217 -6.80 9.36 14.78
N LEU A 218 -6.11 8.27 15.17
CA LEU A 218 -6.73 6.97 15.37
C LEU A 218 -7.93 7.03 16.34
N GLU A 219 -7.80 7.73 17.45
CA GLU A 219 -8.85 7.80 18.47
C GLU A 219 -10.13 8.44 17.89
N SER A 220 -10.03 9.63 17.29
CA SER A 220 -11.19 10.32 16.71
C SER A 220 -11.76 9.55 15.50
N THR A 221 -10.90 8.93 14.69
CA THR A 221 -11.31 8.11 13.55
C THR A 221 -12.08 6.87 14.00
N PHE A 222 -11.61 6.19 15.06
CA PHE A 222 -12.28 5.01 15.60
C PHE A 222 -13.61 5.34 16.27
N GLU A 223 -13.70 6.47 16.99
CA GLU A 223 -14.98 6.97 17.53
C GLU A 223 -15.96 7.30 16.39
N ALA A 224 -15.53 7.98 15.34
CA ALA A 224 -16.37 8.27 14.19
C ALA A 224 -16.84 6.99 13.48
N TYR A 225 -15.97 5.96 13.37
CA TYR A 225 -16.32 4.63 12.89
C TYR A 225 -17.43 3.98 13.73
N LYS A 226 -17.26 3.91 15.05
CA LYS A 226 -18.26 3.33 15.97
C LYS A 226 -19.63 4.01 15.88
N ASN A 227 -19.64 5.32 15.62
CA ASN A 227 -20.85 6.10 15.43
C ASN A 227 -21.45 6.01 14.02
N THR A 228 -20.81 5.27 13.11
CA THR A 228 -21.22 5.13 11.71
C THR A 228 -21.68 3.71 11.38
N THR A 229 -20.92 2.69 11.78
CA THR A 229 -21.26 1.28 11.54
C THR A 229 -22.32 0.77 12.51
N THR A 230 -23.20 -0.12 12.04
CA THR A 230 -24.10 -0.90 12.89
C THR A 230 -23.53 -2.27 13.27
N HIS A 231 -22.39 -2.67 12.70
CA HIS A 231 -21.70 -3.95 12.93
C HIS A 231 -20.90 -3.94 14.24
N GLN A 232 -21.56 -4.16 15.38
CA GLN A 232 -20.89 -4.19 16.69
C GLN A 232 -19.87 -5.33 16.80
N ASP A 233 -20.11 -6.46 16.16
CA ASP A 233 -19.17 -7.56 16.04
C ASP A 233 -17.84 -7.15 15.36
N LYS A 234 -17.90 -6.28 14.35
CA LYS A 234 -16.70 -5.73 13.71
C LYS A 234 -15.95 -4.73 14.59
N VAL A 235 -16.68 -3.92 15.35
CA VAL A 235 -16.07 -3.04 16.36
C VAL A 235 -15.31 -3.85 17.40
N GLU A 236 -15.93 -4.93 17.93
CA GLU A 236 -15.32 -5.84 18.90
C GLU A 236 -14.11 -6.59 18.31
N GLU A 237 -14.15 -6.98 17.02
CA GLU A 237 -13.04 -7.61 16.31
C GLU A 237 -11.83 -6.67 16.17
N LEU A 238 -12.06 -5.37 15.92
CA LEU A 238 -11.01 -4.37 15.73
C LEU A 238 -10.46 -3.81 17.05
N GLN A 239 -11.22 -3.87 18.15
CA GLN A 239 -10.83 -3.30 19.43
C GLN A 239 -9.45 -3.77 19.94
N PRO A 240 -9.10 -5.09 19.90
CA PRO A 240 -7.78 -5.54 20.33
C PRO A 240 -6.62 -4.98 19.49
N LEU A 241 -6.85 -4.71 18.20
CA LEU A 241 -5.86 -4.08 17.33
C LEU A 241 -5.74 -2.59 17.66
N TYR A 242 -6.87 -1.90 17.87
CA TYR A 242 -6.90 -0.51 18.34
C TYR A 242 -6.11 -0.35 19.65
N ASP A 243 -6.35 -1.20 20.66
CA ASP A 243 -5.68 -1.15 21.97
C ASP A 243 -4.15 -1.35 21.89
N LYS A 244 -3.68 -1.99 20.82
CA LYS A 244 -2.23 -2.12 20.54
C LYS A 244 -1.68 -0.90 19.83
N ILE A 245 -2.34 -0.45 18.77
CA ILE A 245 -1.85 0.64 17.94
C ILE A 245 -1.82 1.95 18.71
N ILE A 246 -2.83 2.24 19.56
CA ILE A 246 -2.88 3.48 20.32
C ILE A 246 -1.67 3.66 21.27
N LYS A 247 -1.04 2.57 21.69
CA LYS A 247 0.15 2.60 22.54
C LYS A 247 1.43 2.98 21.79
N ILE A 248 1.41 2.92 20.46
CA ILE A 248 2.56 3.18 19.60
C ILE A 248 2.35 4.37 18.66
N LEU A 249 1.35 5.20 18.92
CA LEU A 249 1.13 6.43 18.17
C LEU A 249 2.24 7.46 18.43
N PRO A 250 2.46 8.40 17.50
CA PRO A 250 3.37 9.52 17.72
C PRO A 250 3.06 10.26 19.02
N GLY A 251 4.11 10.58 19.78
CA GLY A 251 4.01 11.25 21.07
C GLY A 251 3.82 10.35 22.29
N THR A 252 3.49 9.05 22.09
CA THR A 252 3.40 8.07 23.21
C THR A 252 4.78 7.63 23.69
N THR A 253 4.85 7.15 24.94
CA THR A 253 6.07 6.52 25.44
C THR A 253 6.30 5.19 24.73
N ALA A 254 7.50 4.99 24.22
CA ALA A 254 7.85 3.78 23.49
C ALA A 254 7.72 2.52 24.38
N PRO A 255 6.97 1.48 23.98
CA PRO A 255 6.95 0.20 24.67
C PRO A 255 8.34 -0.40 24.80
N ASP A 256 8.62 -0.97 25.98
CA ASP A 256 9.93 -1.56 26.28
C ASP A 256 9.98 -3.03 25.85
N PHE A 257 11.16 -3.49 25.46
CA PHE A 257 11.42 -4.88 25.11
C PHE A 257 12.86 -5.28 25.40
N ALA A 258 13.10 -6.60 25.50
CA ALA A 258 14.42 -7.14 25.81
C ALA A 258 15.34 -7.12 24.57
N LEU A 259 16.59 -6.76 24.80
CA LEU A 259 17.68 -6.74 23.82
C LEU A 259 18.91 -7.45 24.37
N GLN A 260 19.81 -7.80 23.46
CA GLN A 260 21.14 -8.29 23.78
C GLN A 260 22.17 -7.56 22.93
N ASP A 261 23.27 -7.13 23.53
CA ASP A 261 24.38 -6.49 22.81
C ASP A 261 25.31 -7.53 22.15
N VAL A 262 26.32 -7.05 21.44
CA VAL A 262 27.32 -7.89 20.75
C VAL A 262 28.15 -8.76 21.68
N ASN A 263 28.19 -8.45 22.99
CA ASN A 263 28.88 -9.17 24.04
C ASN A 263 27.95 -10.06 24.88
N ASP A 264 26.75 -10.33 24.40
CA ASP A 264 25.69 -11.12 25.07
C ASP A 264 25.16 -10.48 26.37
N LYS A 265 25.42 -9.18 26.59
CA LYS A 265 24.88 -8.48 27.74
C LYS A 265 23.40 -8.16 27.52
N PRO A 266 22.52 -8.62 28.42
CA PRO A 266 21.11 -8.28 28.36
C PRO A 266 20.90 -6.80 28.74
N LEU A 267 19.96 -6.15 28.05
CA LEU A 267 19.49 -4.79 28.31
C LEU A 267 18.05 -4.64 27.82
N LYS A 268 17.45 -3.51 28.15
CA LYS A 268 16.13 -3.14 27.67
C LYS A 268 16.22 -2.03 26.63
N PHE A 269 15.23 -1.89 25.78
CA PHE A 269 15.16 -0.81 24.81
C PHE A 269 15.15 0.57 25.48
N SER A 270 14.52 0.69 26.64
CA SER A 270 14.56 1.89 27.50
C SER A 270 15.99 2.28 27.98
N ASP A 271 16.96 1.37 27.92
CA ASP A 271 18.39 1.70 28.17
C ASP A 271 19.05 2.34 26.94
N VAL A 272 18.41 2.29 25.79
CA VAL A 272 18.91 2.79 24.50
C VAL A 272 18.30 4.14 24.14
N ILE A 273 17.00 4.30 24.28
CA ILE A 273 16.24 5.52 23.98
C ILE A 273 16.07 6.43 25.20
N GLY A 274 15.59 7.66 25.00
CA GLY A 274 15.31 8.59 26.11
C GLY A 274 16.55 9.07 26.85
N LYS A 275 17.72 9.10 26.17
CA LYS A 275 19.01 9.54 26.74
C LYS A 275 19.44 10.91 26.21
N GLY A 276 18.48 11.76 25.85
CA GLY A 276 18.74 13.11 25.38
C GLY A 276 19.07 13.19 23.87
N LYS A 277 18.95 12.08 23.15
CA LYS A 277 19.18 12.01 21.71
C LYS A 277 17.94 11.49 20.98
N VAL A 278 17.73 11.97 19.79
CA VAL A 278 16.83 11.33 18.82
C VAL A 278 17.46 10.00 18.39
N VAL A 279 16.68 8.93 18.34
CA VAL A 279 17.17 7.60 17.92
C VAL A 279 16.49 7.19 16.64
N TYR A 280 17.28 6.97 15.59
CA TYR A 280 16.87 6.32 14.35
C TYR A 280 17.18 4.83 14.46
N LEU A 281 16.11 4.03 14.54
CA LEU A 281 16.17 2.58 14.73
C LEU A 281 15.92 1.86 13.42
N ASP A 282 16.85 0.99 13.03
CA ASP A 282 16.75 0.03 11.93
C ASP A 282 16.45 -1.37 12.48
N VAL A 283 15.34 -1.97 12.05
CA VAL A 283 14.98 -3.36 12.37
C VAL A 283 15.23 -4.22 11.14
N TRP A 284 16.14 -5.17 11.28
CA TRP A 284 16.69 -5.92 10.15
C TRP A 284 16.98 -7.39 10.50
N ALA A 285 17.45 -8.17 9.52
CA ALA A 285 18.01 -9.51 9.75
C ALA A 285 19.03 -9.89 8.67
N THR A 286 19.94 -10.80 8.97
CA THR A 286 20.96 -11.27 8.01
C THR A 286 20.37 -12.01 6.81
N TRP A 287 19.19 -12.58 6.94
CA TRP A 287 18.46 -13.29 5.88
C TRP A 287 17.56 -12.37 5.03
N CYS A 288 17.41 -11.11 5.43
CA CYS A 288 16.57 -10.13 4.74
C CYS A 288 17.40 -9.40 3.67
N GLY A 289 17.28 -9.80 2.42
CA GLY A 289 17.98 -9.18 1.30
C GLY A 289 17.74 -7.68 1.17
N PRO A 290 16.48 -7.20 1.17
CA PRO A 290 16.19 -5.76 1.15
C PRO A 290 16.78 -4.99 2.35
N CYS A 291 16.85 -5.61 3.54
CA CYS A 291 17.49 -4.98 4.70
C CYS A 291 19.00 -4.83 4.50
N CYS A 292 19.64 -5.86 3.96
CA CYS A 292 21.07 -5.80 3.65
C CYS A 292 21.40 -4.72 2.61
N ALA A 293 20.48 -4.41 1.71
CA ALA A 293 20.64 -3.32 0.74
C ALA A 293 20.57 -1.94 1.39
N GLU A 294 19.91 -1.79 2.54
CA GLU A 294 19.86 -0.53 3.30
C GLU A 294 21.13 -0.26 4.12
N ILE A 295 21.93 -1.28 4.47
CA ILE A 295 23.12 -1.13 5.33
C ILE A 295 24.10 -0.03 4.84
N PRO A 296 24.47 0.04 3.53
CA PRO A 296 25.36 1.11 3.06
C PRO A 296 24.76 2.51 3.22
N HIS A 297 23.45 2.65 3.13
CA HIS A 297 22.73 3.91 3.30
C HIS A 297 22.68 4.32 4.78
N VAL A 298 22.47 3.36 5.71
CA VAL A 298 22.58 3.60 7.16
C VAL A 298 24.00 4.04 7.50
N GLU A 299 25.02 3.38 6.96
CA GLU A 299 26.42 3.77 7.17
C GLU A 299 26.71 5.19 6.67
N ALA A 300 26.15 5.57 5.53
CA ALA A 300 26.28 6.92 5.00
C ALA A 300 25.64 7.98 5.92
N LEU A 301 24.46 7.68 6.50
CA LEU A 301 23.82 8.55 7.50
C LEU A 301 24.65 8.65 8.79
N VAL A 302 25.17 7.53 9.30
CA VAL A 302 26.05 7.53 10.47
C VAL A 302 27.27 8.43 10.26
N LYS A 303 27.88 8.35 9.09
CA LYS A 303 29.03 9.22 8.72
C LYS A 303 28.60 10.68 8.58
N HIS A 304 27.46 10.95 7.97
CA HIS A 304 26.93 12.31 7.80
C HIS A 304 26.68 13.00 9.14
N TYR A 305 26.11 12.27 10.11
CA TYR A 305 25.81 12.80 11.44
C TYR A 305 26.94 12.56 12.46
N ALA A 306 28.13 12.15 12.03
CA ALA A 306 29.24 11.90 12.92
C ALA A 306 29.58 13.16 13.76
N GLY A 307 29.65 12.97 15.09
CA GLY A 307 29.89 14.08 16.02
C GLY A 307 28.66 14.93 16.37
N ASN A 308 27.51 14.69 15.78
CA ASN A 308 26.26 15.35 16.20
C ASN A 308 25.74 14.74 17.50
N PRO A 309 25.67 15.51 18.62
CA PRO A 309 25.27 14.96 19.92
C PRO A 309 23.77 14.71 20.05
N ASN A 310 22.94 15.17 19.09
CA ASN A 310 21.49 15.14 19.18
C ASN A 310 20.84 13.91 18.56
N ILE A 311 21.60 13.08 17.83
CA ILE A 311 21.08 11.89 17.14
C ILE A 311 21.95 10.67 17.40
N GLU A 312 21.34 9.51 17.42
CA GLU A 312 22.00 8.20 17.52
C GLU A 312 21.34 7.22 16.53
N PHE A 313 22.16 6.41 15.87
CA PHE A 313 21.73 5.33 15.00
C PHE A 313 21.85 3.99 15.72
N VAL A 314 20.84 3.16 15.60
CA VAL A 314 20.76 1.87 16.28
C VAL A 314 20.19 0.84 15.33
N SER A 315 20.75 -0.36 15.26
CA SER A 315 20.15 -1.49 14.56
C SER A 315 19.80 -2.61 15.53
N VAL A 316 18.61 -3.20 15.35
CA VAL A 316 18.13 -4.37 16.10
C VAL A 316 17.86 -5.50 15.11
N SER A 317 18.59 -6.60 15.27
CA SER A 317 18.43 -7.80 14.45
C SER A 317 17.30 -8.68 14.96
N LEU A 318 16.53 -9.24 14.03
CA LEU A 318 15.53 -10.29 14.24
C LEU A 318 16.04 -11.68 13.87
N ASP A 319 17.36 -11.89 13.87
CA ASP A 319 17.92 -13.21 13.61
C ASP A 319 17.66 -14.18 14.77
N ASP A 320 17.18 -15.40 14.47
CA ASP A 320 17.11 -16.48 15.44
C ASP A 320 18.49 -17.08 15.74
N ASN A 321 19.45 -16.88 14.82
CA ASN A 321 20.83 -17.40 14.94
C ASN A 321 21.81 -16.28 15.29
N VAL A 322 22.07 -16.13 16.59
CA VAL A 322 23.00 -15.13 17.15
C VAL A 322 24.41 -15.24 16.53
N ALA A 323 24.89 -16.46 16.27
CA ALA A 323 26.23 -16.66 15.70
C ALA A 323 26.31 -16.14 14.25
N LYS A 324 25.25 -16.33 13.46
CA LYS A 324 25.17 -15.80 12.10
C LYS A 324 25.17 -14.27 12.09
N TRP A 325 24.37 -13.64 12.98
CA TRP A 325 24.36 -12.20 13.20
C TRP A 325 25.75 -11.66 13.58
N LYS A 326 26.39 -12.26 14.60
CA LYS A 326 27.76 -11.85 15.02
C LYS A 326 28.79 -11.99 13.91
N ASN A 327 28.71 -13.05 13.09
CA ASN A 327 29.61 -13.22 11.95
C ASN A 327 29.42 -12.14 10.88
N LYS A 328 28.18 -11.73 10.62
CA LYS A 328 27.86 -10.62 9.71
C LYS A 328 28.44 -9.31 10.25
N LEU A 329 28.27 -9.01 11.56
CA LEU A 329 28.84 -7.81 12.15
C LEU A 329 30.39 -7.79 12.11
N LYS A 330 31.04 -8.94 12.27
CA LYS A 330 32.51 -9.05 12.12
C LYS A 330 32.98 -8.73 10.70
N ALA A 331 32.19 -9.10 9.71
CA ALA A 331 32.51 -8.85 8.30
C ALA A 331 32.26 -7.37 7.94
N ASP A 332 31.11 -6.83 8.32
CA ASP A 332 30.66 -5.50 7.91
C ASP A 332 31.25 -4.38 8.77
N LYS A 333 31.60 -4.67 10.03
CA LYS A 333 32.19 -3.74 11.02
C LYS A 333 31.41 -2.42 11.15
N PRO A 334 30.10 -2.45 11.44
CA PRO A 334 29.30 -1.24 11.57
C PRO A 334 29.81 -0.35 12.71
N GLU A 335 29.88 0.97 12.48
CA GLU A 335 30.35 1.96 13.43
C GLU A 335 29.23 2.50 14.36
N TRP A 336 28.02 1.91 14.32
CA TRP A 336 26.88 2.26 15.17
C TRP A 336 26.45 1.08 16.02
N ARG A 337 25.61 1.35 17.03
CA ARG A 337 25.20 0.35 18.02
C ARG A 337 24.35 -0.74 17.38
N GLN A 338 24.70 -1.97 17.69
CA GLN A 338 24.07 -3.19 17.20
C GLN A 338 23.52 -4.01 18.34
N PHE A 339 22.27 -4.43 18.19
CA PHE A 339 21.58 -5.29 19.15
C PHE A 339 20.86 -6.43 18.41
N ILE A 340 20.46 -7.43 19.19
CA ILE A 340 19.60 -8.51 18.72
C ILE A 340 18.48 -8.70 19.73
N THR A 341 17.28 -9.03 19.24
CA THR A 341 16.16 -9.46 20.07
C THR A 341 16.05 -10.99 20.05
N THR A 342 15.40 -11.59 21.05
CA THR A 342 15.08 -13.01 21.06
C THR A 342 13.81 -13.30 20.24
N ASP A 343 13.68 -14.55 19.74
CA ASP A 343 12.49 -15.05 19.04
C ASP A 343 12.16 -14.37 17.68
N GLY A 344 13.13 -13.68 17.06
CA GLY A 344 13.05 -13.17 15.70
C GLY A 344 11.76 -12.37 15.43
N MET A 345 11.00 -12.78 14.42
CA MET A 345 9.71 -12.16 14.09
C MET A 345 8.61 -12.37 15.15
N LYS A 346 8.82 -13.26 16.13
CA LYS A 346 7.89 -13.48 17.24
C LYS A 346 8.29 -12.72 18.50
N SER A 347 9.33 -11.91 18.45
CA SER A 347 9.82 -11.10 19.55
C SER A 347 8.79 -10.11 20.08
N ASP A 348 9.00 -9.64 21.31
CA ASP A 348 8.16 -8.58 21.88
C ASP A 348 8.28 -7.27 21.10
N LEU A 349 9.45 -6.97 20.54
CA LEU A 349 9.60 -5.87 19.58
C LEU A 349 8.57 -5.95 18.44
N CYS A 350 8.47 -7.11 17.77
CA CYS A 350 7.53 -7.26 16.66
C CYS A 350 6.06 -7.21 17.10
N LYS A 351 5.75 -7.78 18.28
CA LYS A 351 4.38 -7.78 18.83
C LYS A 351 3.94 -6.38 19.27
N GLU A 352 4.78 -5.68 20.03
CA GLU A 352 4.45 -4.35 20.58
C GLU A 352 4.36 -3.29 19.49
N TYR A 353 5.27 -3.32 18.50
CA TYR A 353 5.33 -2.32 17.43
C TYR A 353 4.62 -2.75 16.14
N GLN A 354 3.86 -3.84 16.18
CA GLN A 354 3.09 -4.38 15.03
C GLN A 354 3.94 -4.54 13.77
N ILE A 355 5.15 -5.11 13.93
CA ILE A 355 6.08 -5.33 12.81
C ILE A 355 5.74 -6.66 12.14
N ASN A 356 5.14 -6.59 10.95
CA ASN A 356 4.78 -7.74 10.12
C ASN A 356 5.78 -8.00 8.99
N GLY A 357 6.76 -7.11 8.81
CA GLY A 357 7.79 -7.23 7.78
C GLY A 357 8.96 -6.27 7.99
N ILE A 358 10.12 -6.63 7.44
CA ILE A 358 11.36 -5.84 7.46
C ILE A 358 11.88 -5.63 6.02
N PRO A 359 12.67 -4.57 5.74
CA PRO A 359 13.20 -3.57 6.69
C PRO A 359 12.10 -2.68 7.30
N ARG A 360 12.27 -2.31 8.57
CA ARG A 360 11.42 -1.37 9.27
C ARG A 360 12.30 -0.33 9.96
N PHE A 361 12.01 0.94 9.73
CA PHE A 361 12.70 2.06 10.38
C PHE A 361 11.75 2.78 11.31
N MET A 362 12.25 3.19 12.48
CA MET A 362 11.48 3.90 13.49
C MET A 362 12.28 5.07 14.04
N LEU A 363 11.60 6.10 14.53
CA LEU A 363 12.22 7.28 15.08
C LEU A 363 11.65 7.62 16.46
N PHE A 364 12.53 7.90 17.40
CA PHE A 364 12.19 8.23 18.79
C PHE A 364 12.82 9.57 19.17
N ASP A 365 12.11 10.36 19.96
CA ASP A 365 12.59 11.66 20.42
C ASP A 365 13.62 11.56 21.57
N LYS A 366 14.13 12.71 22.00
CA LYS A 366 15.12 12.84 23.06
C LYS A 366 14.63 12.31 24.42
N ALA A 367 13.31 12.25 24.64
CA ALA A 367 12.68 11.72 25.86
C ALA A 367 12.31 10.23 25.74
N GLY A 368 12.51 9.59 24.59
CA GLY A 368 12.14 8.20 24.33
C GLY A 368 10.67 8.02 23.91
N LYS A 369 10.02 9.09 23.46
CA LYS A 369 8.69 9.00 22.87
C LYS A 369 8.80 8.68 21.39
N ILE A 370 7.77 8.04 20.87
CA ILE A 370 7.66 7.70 19.45
C ILE A 370 7.45 8.97 18.64
N ILE A 371 8.31 9.23 17.66
CA ILE A 371 8.05 10.20 16.59
C ILE A 371 7.29 9.48 15.48
N THR A 372 7.77 8.30 15.07
CA THR A 372 7.07 7.42 14.13
C THR A 372 7.56 5.98 14.23
N THR A 373 6.68 5.02 14.04
CA THR A 373 7.00 3.59 13.91
C THR A 373 7.21 3.16 12.46
N ASN A 374 7.12 4.11 11.51
CA ASN A 374 7.33 3.87 10.07
C ASN A 374 8.09 5.06 9.45
N ALA A 375 9.33 5.26 9.88
CA ALA A 375 10.20 6.30 9.34
C ALA A 375 10.61 5.98 7.88
N PRO A 376 10.94 7.00 7.07
CA PRO A 376 11.53 6.79 5.76
C PRO A 376 12.78 5.90 5.85
N ARG A 377 13.04 5.11 4.79
CA ARG A 377 14.22 4.25 4.71
C ARG A 377 15.49 5.08 4.63
N ALA A 378 16.61 4.47 5.01
CA ALA A 378 17.91 5.13 4.91
C ALA A 378 18.29 5.49 3.46
N SER A 379 17.77 4.76 2.46
CA SER A 379 17.94 5.03 1.03
C SER A 379 17.01 6.10 0.46
N ASP A 380 16.05 6.60 1.24
CA ASP A 380 15.12 7.64 0.81
C ASP A 380 15.86 8.98 0.61
N SER A 381 15.60 9.68 -0.51
CA SER A 381 16.25 10.95 -0.84
C SER A 381 15.96 12.07 0.19
N GLU A 382 14.80 12.01 0.87
CA GLU A 382 14.37 13.01 1.84
C GLU A 382 14.74 12.66 3.30
N ILE A 383 15.41 11.52 3.54
CA ILE A 383 15.71 11.07 4.90
C ILE A 383 16.51 12.09 5.72
N GLN A 384 17.47 12.77 5.12
CA GLN A 384 18.28 13.77 5.82
C GLN A 384 17.41 14.95 6.27
N ASN A 385 16.57 15.50 5.39
CA ASN A 385 15.62 16.56 5.74
C ASN A 385 14.67 16.12 6.87
N TYR A 386 14.22 14.87 6.83
CA TYR A 386 13.35 14.30 7.85
C TYR A 386 14.04 14.23 9.22
N LEU A 387 15.27 13.70 9.26
CA LEU A 387 16.07 13.63 10.48
C LEU A 387 16.46 15.02 11.01
N ASP A 388 16.88 15.94 10.14
CA ASP A 388 17.22 17.31 10.51
C ASP A 388 16.06 18.06 11.18
N ASN A 389 14.83 17.79 10.76
CA ASN A 389 13.65 18.35 11.40
C ASN A 389 13.36 17.70 12.77
N ALA A 390 13.62 16.41 12.91
CA ALA A 390 13.40 15.68 14.16
C ALA A 390 14.38 16.04 15.27
N ILE A 391 15.63 16.43 14.95
CA ILE A 391 16.68 16.76 15.92
C ILE A 391 16.64 18.22 16.40
N LYS A 392 15.91 19.11 15.73
CA LYS A 392 15.69 20.50 16.15
C LYS A 392 14.93 20.56 17.46
#